data_cf7b38f169a74605f072aa5b9b37e328
#
_entry.id   cf7b38f169a74605f072aa5b9b37e328
#
_cell.length_a   1.000
_cell.length_b   1.000
_cell.length_c   1.000
_cell.angle_alpha   90.00
_cell.angle_beta   90.00
_cell.angle_gamma   90.00
#
_symmetry.space_group_name_H-M   'P 1'
#
loop_
_entity.id
_entity.type
_entity.pdbx_description
1 polymer ?
#
loop_
_entity_poly.entity_id
_entity_poly.type
_entity_poly.pdbx_seq_one_letter_code
_entity_poly.pdbx_strand_id
1 'polypeptide(L)'
;TLEQRPAADSSYSFATMLEPGLIKYRVELDSRKGDTETRLHRAGNLVCGDAYLIEGQSNALATDTRAESPRETSEWIRSYGRPRHRAETGPSNLWCYPVWKAQKQHKAELGWWGMELAKNLVKAHKIPIFIVNGAAGGTRIDQHQRNPDNPQDLKSIYGRLLWRVKQARLSHGIRAVLWHQGE
;
A
#
# COMPACT_ATOMS: atom_id res chain seq x y z
N THR A 1 12.13 2.49 -24.77
CA THR A 1 11.05 1.66 -25.31
C THR A 1 11.47 0.21 -25.29
N LEU A 2 10.58 -0.69 -24.86
CA LEU A 2 10.76 -2.14 -24.95
C LEU A 2 9.79 -2.67 -25.99
N GLU A 3 10.25 -3.60 -26.82
CA GLU A 3 9.42 -4.20 -27.87
C GLU A 3 9.47 -5.72 -27.78
N GLN A 4 8.32 -6.38 -27.96
CA GLN A 4 8.19 -7.83 -27.95
C GLN A 4 7.08 -8.24 -28.92
N ARG A 5 7.32 -9.34 -29.68
CA ARG A 5 6.23 -10.00 -30.39
C ARG A 5 5.44 -10.87 -29.40
N PRO A 6 4.10 -10.86 -29.49
CA PRO A 6 3.30 -11.79 -28.70
C PRO A 6 3.71 -13.25 -28.95
N ALA A 7 3.62 -14.08 -27.90
CA ALA A 7 3.81 -15.52 -28.03
C ALA A 7 2.66 -16.16 -28.82
N ALA A 8 2.77 -17.47 -29.11
CA ALA A 8 1.75 -18.20 -29.87
C ALA A 8 0.35 -18.19 -29.19
N ASP A 9 0.31 -18.10 -27.87
CA ASP A 9 -0.90 -17.96 -27.05
C ASP A 9 -1.39 -16.49 -26.91
N SER A 10 -0.81 -15.59 -27.71
CA SER A 10 -1.06 -14.14 -27.63
C SER A 10 -0.62 -13.47 -26.33
N SER A 11 0.16 -14.15 -25.48
CA SER A 11 0.72 -13.54 -24.27
C SER A 11 1.94 -12.67 -24.57
N TYR A 12 2.16 -11.70 -23.70
CA TYR A 12 3.37 -10.85 -23.68
C TYR A 12 3.68 -10.43 -22.24
N SER A 13 4.93 -10.12 -21.97
CA SER A 13 5.38 -9.64 -20.66
C SER A 13 6.56 -8.70 -20.81
N PHE A 14 6.47 -7.55 -20.15
CA PHE A 14 7.58 -6.60 -20.05
C PHE A 14 7.98 -6.42 -18.61
N ALA A 15 9.26 -6.33 -18.35
CA ALA A 15 9.82 -5.99 -17.04
C ALA A 15 10.77 -4.80 -17.17
N THR A 16 10.68 -3.87 -16.24
CA THR A 16 11.59 -2.73 -16.14
C THR A 16 11.82 -2.38 -14.69
N MET A 17 12.98 -1.83 -14.39
CA MET A 17 13.32 -1.28 -13.09
C MET A 17 12.96 0.20 -13.07
N LEU A 18 12.34 0.65 -11.98
CA LEU A 18 12.10 2.06 -11.71
C LEU A 18 13.08 2.53 -10.63
N GLU A 19 13.76 3.62 -10.87
CA GLU A 19 14.67 4.21 -9.89
C GLU A 19 13.90 4.84 -8.73
N PRO A 20 14.28 4.59 -7.46
CA PRO A 20 13.71 5.30 -6.33
C PRO A 20 14.00 6.80 -6.41
N GLY A 21 12.99 7.63 -6.11
CA GLY A 21 13.15 9.07 -6.14
C GLY A 21 11.79 9.78 -6.15
N LEU A 22 11.80 11.09 -5.95
CA LEU A 22 10.60 11.92 -6.10
C LEU A 22 10.27 12.12 -7.58
N ILE A 23 10.04 11.00 -8.27
CA ILE A 23 9.80 10.91 -9.70
C ILE A 23 8.45 10.22 -9.92
N LYS A 24 7.63 10.77 -10.80
CA LYS A 24 6.40 10.13 -11.27
C LYS A 24 6.64 9.48 -12.63
N TYR A 25 6.38 8.19 -12.68
CA TYR A 25 6.50 7.41 -13.89
C TYR A 25 5.15 7.25 -14.58
N ARG A 26 5.21 7.09 -15.88
CA ARG A 26 4.10 6.71 -16.73
C ARG A 26 4.53 5.55 -17.61
N VAL A 27 3.71 4.52 -17.66
CA VAL A 27 3.89 3.36 -18.53
C VAL A 27 2.76 3.36 -19.54
N GLU A 28 3.10 3.18 -20.79
CA GLU A 28 2.17 3.09 -21.90
C GLU A 28 2.43 1.79 -22.65
N LEU A 29 1.37 1.09 -22.97
CA LEU A 29 1.39 -0.15 -23.74
C LEU A 29 0.70 0.10 -25.07
N ASP A 30 1.43 -0.09 -26.14
CA ASP A 30 0.91 0.06 -27.49
C ASP A 30 1.06 -1.26 -28.26
N SER A 31 0.12 -1.54 -29.16
CA SER A 31 0.27 -2.56 -30.19
C SER A 31 0.65 -1.91 -31.50
N ARG A 32 1.54 -2.56 -32.29
CA ARG A 32 1.90 -2.10 -33.62
C ARG A 32 1.60 -3.18 -34.64
N LYS A 33 0.89 -2.79 -35.69
CA LYS A 33 0.63 -3.63 -36.87
C LYS A 33 0.99 -2.85 -38.13
N GLY A 34 2.10 -3.21 -38.75
CA GLY A 34 2.70 -2.40 -39.80
C GLY A 34 3.08 -1.03 -39.27
N ASP A 35 2.62 0.03 -39.92
CA ASP A 35 2.88 1.43 -39.53
C ASP A 35 1.82 2.00 -38.56
N THR A 36 0.84 1.19 -38.17
CA THR A 36 -0.23 1.65 -37.28
C THR A 36 0.07 1.25 -35.84
N GLU A 37 0.12 2.26 -34.97
CA GLU A 37 0.20 2.09 -33.51
C GLU A 37 -1.16 2.34 -32.87
N THR A 38 -1.52 1.47 -31.91
CA THR A 38 -2.77 1.59 -31.13
C THR A 38 -2.46 1.47 -29.65
N ARG A 39 -2.85 2.50 -28.86
CA ARG A 39 -2.73 2.50 -27.41
C ARG A 39 -3.68 1.47 -26.80
N LEU A 40 -3.12 0.45 -26.14
CA LEU A 40 -3.87 -0.59 -25.43
C LEU A 40 -4.11 -0.22 -23.97
N HIS A 41 -3.09 0.33 -23.30
CA HIS A 41 -3.19 0.68 -21.88
C HIS A 41 -2.25 1.82 -21.52
N ARG A 42 -2.63 2.56 -20.47
CA ARG A 42 -1.79 3.61 -19.88
C ARG A 42 -1.94 3.57 -18.36
N ALA A 43 -0.83 3.47 -17.65
CA ALA A 43 -0.74 3.65 -16.22
C ALA A 43 0.13 4.86 -15.91
N GLY A 44 -0.41 5.80 -15.16
CA GLY A 44 0.30 7.01 -14.75
C GLY A 44 0.39 7.15 -13.25
N ASN A 45 1.11 8.19 -12.80
CA ASN A 45 1.28 8.50 -11.39
C ASN A 45 1.92 7.34 -10.59
N LEU A 46 2.75 6.53 -11.26
CA LEU A 46 3.52 5.47 -10.61
C LEU A 46 4.73 6.09 -9.91
N VAL A 47 5.06 5.56 -8.74
CA VAL A 47 6.22 6.01 -7.95
C VAL A 47 6.97 4.80 -7.41
N CYS A 48 8.27 4.94 -7.19
CA CYS A 48 9.13 3.89 -6.64
C CYS A 48 9.79 4.38 -5.34
N GLY A 49 9.72 3.60 -4.28
CA GLY A 49 10.26 3.95 -2.97
C GLY A 49 10.16 2.82 -1.95
N ASP A 50 10.29 3.13 -0.68
CA ASP A 50 10.34 2.17 0.42
C ASP A 50 8.95 1.88 1.01
N ALA A 51 8.72 0.63 1.42
CA ALA A 51 7.48 0.18 2.05
C ALA A 51 7.67 -0.22 3.51
N TYR A 52 6.72 0.15 4.35
CA TYR A 52 6.69 -0.11 5.79
C TYR A 52 5.33 -0.65 6.21
N LEU A 53 5.31 -1.41 7.28
CA LEU A 53 4.07 -1.84 7.93
C LEU A 53 3.99 -1.23 9.33
N ILE A 54 2.77 -0.89 9.74
CA ILE A 54 2.44 -0.55 11.12
C ILE A 54 1.47 -1.61 11.63
N GLU A 55 1.73 -2.14 12.82
CA GLU A 55 0.87 -3.13 13.46
C GLU A 55 0.84 -2.88 14.96
N GLY A 56 -0.20 -3.38 15.63
CA GLY A 56 -0.40 -3.25 17.07
C GLY A 56 -1.82 -2.82 17.43
N GLN A 57 -1.99 -2.20 18.60
CA GLN A 57 -3.30 -1.79 19.11
C GLN A 57 -3.66 -0.33 18.80
N SER A 58 -4.47 0.32 19.65
CA SER A 58 -4.99 1.68 19.44
C SER A 58 -3.92 2.72 19.21
N ASN A 59 -2.82 2.68 19.96
CA ASN A 59 -1.71 3.62 19.79
C ASN A 59 -0.92 3.39 18.50
N ALA A 60 -0.87 2.16 17.98
CA ALA A 60 -0.36 1.89 16.64
C ALA A 60 -1.32 2.39 15.55
N LEU A 61 -2.63 2.24 15.76
CA LEU A 61 -3.65 2.76 14.85
C LEU A 61 -3.65 4.29 14.82
N ALA A 62 -3.55 4.94 16.01
CA ALA A 62 -3.38 6.38 16.24
C ALA A 62 -4.35 7.27 15.44
N THR A 63 -5.65 6.98 15.54
CA THR A 63 -6.70 7.72 14.84
C THR A 63 -7.57 8.60 15.75
N ASP A 64 -7.26 8.63 17.05
CA ASP A 64 -8.04 9.26 18.11
C ASP A 64 -7.56 10.66 18.52
N THR A 65 -6.38 11.07 18.09
CA THR A 65 -5.84 12.40 18.39
C THR A 65 -6.59 13.53 17.67
N ARG A 66 -6.65 14.71 18.29
CA ARG A 66 -7.57 15.77 17.88
C ARG A 66 -6.94 16.90 17.08
N ALA A 67 -6.16 17.76 17.68
CA ALA A 67 -5.87 19.08 17.09
C ALA A 67 -4.61 19.11 16.22
N GLU A 68 -3.59 18.35 16.56
CA GLU A 68 -2.26 18.45 15.94
C GLU A 68 -1.98 17.36 14.90
N SER A 69 -3.00 16.62 14.55
CA SER A 69 -2.85 15.50 13.60
C SER A 69 -2.60 15.99 12.19
N PRO A 70 -1.63 15.42 11.48
CA PRO A 70 -1.34 15.82 10.12
C PRO A 70 -2.52 15.47 9.21
N ARG A 71 -3.18 16.49 8.69
CA ARG A 71 -4.32 16.35 7.78
C ARG A 71 -3.93 16.46 6.31
N GLU A 72 -2.71 16.89 6.06
CA GLU A 72 -2.20 17.07 4.72
C GLU A 72 -1.83 15.73 4.10
N THR A 73 -2.24 15.54 2.86
CA THR A 73 -1.78 14.44 2.04
C THR A 73 -0.53 14.84 1.27
N SER A 74 0.26 13.85 0.87
CA SER A 74 1.41 14.04 -0.01
C SER A 74 1.32 13.07 -1.17
N GLU A 75 1.68 13.55 -2.36
CA GLU A 75 1.75 12.70 -3.54
C GLU A 75 2.86 11.62 -3.45
N TRP A 76 3.78 11.78 -2.50
CA TRP A 76 4.88 10.87 -2.22
C TRP A 76 4.61 9.89 -1.07
N ILE A 77 3.46 10.00 -0.43
CA ILE A 77 3.02 9.07 0.60
C ILE A 77 1.83 8.28 0.07
N ARG A 78 1.93 6.96 0.11
CA ARG A 78 0.89 6.06 -0.39
C ARG A 78 0.52 5.04 0.67
N SER A 79 -0.71 4.57 0.61
CA SER A 79 -1.17 3.42 1.35
C SER A 79 -2.05 2.54 0.47
N TYR A 80 -2.15 1.28 0.83
CA TYR A 80 -3.03 0.33 0.14
C TYR A 80 -4.29 0.09 0.96
N GLY A 81 -5.43 0.00 0.30
CA GLY A 81 -6.74 -0.07 0.93
C GLY A 81 -6.88 -1.10 2.05
N ARG A 82 -7.67 -0.76 3.06
CA ARG A 82 -7.94 -1.58 4.24
C ARG A 82 -9.20 -2.42 4.02
N PRO A 83 -9.19 -3.74 4.25
CA PRO A 83 -10.42 -4.50 4.31
C PRO A 83 -11.29 -4.02 5.47
N ARG A 84 -12.59 -3.88 5.27
CA ARG A 84 -13.53 -3.65 6.37
C ARG A 84 -13.57 -4.87 7.29
N HIS A 85 -13.98 -4.66 8.55
CA HIS A 85 -14.17 -5.73 9.53
C HIS A 85 -15.20 -6.81 9.12
N ARG A 86 -16.04 -6.54 8.12
CA ARG A 86 -17.00 -7.51 7.58
C ARG A 86 -16.52 -8.04 6.25
N ALA A 87 -16.41 -9.36 6.16
CA ALA A 87 -16.02 -10.08 4.95
C ALA A 87 -16.93 -9.78 3.74
N GLU A 88 -18.17 -9.35 4.00
CA GLU A 88 -19.21 -9.08 3.02
C GLU A 88 -18.94 -7.86 2.10
N THR A 89 -18.05 -6.98 2.50
CA THR A 89 -17.81 -5.73 1.75
C THR A 89 -16.50 -5.70 1.01
N GLY A 90 -16.03 -6.77 0.48
CA GLY A 90 -14.81 -6.88 -0.31
C GLY A 90 -13.69 -5.88 0.04
N PRO A 91 -12.46 -6.26 -0.02
CA PRO A 91 -11.35 -5.36 0.25
C PRO A 91 -11.23 -4.30 -0.84
N SER A 92 -10.88 -3.10 -0.47
CA SER A 92 -10.49 -2.06 -1.42
C SER A 92 -9.09 -2.40 -1.98
N ASN A 93 -9.00 -2.66 -3.26
CA ASN A 93 -7.75 -3.02 -3.97
C ASN A 93 -7.10 -1.76 -4.56
N LEU A 94 -7.03 -0.69 -3.80
CA LEU A 94 -6.58 0.58 -4.33
C LEU A 94 -5.38 1.13 -3.58
N TRP A 95 -4.38 1.52 -4.33
CA TRP A 95 -3.39 2.48 -3.88
C TRP A 95 -4.02 3.85 -3.76
N CYS A 96 -3.78 4.54 -2.66
CA CYS A 96 -4.36 5.85 -2.39
C CYS A 96 -3.40 6.77 -1.65
N TYR A 97 -3.71 8.06 -1.70
CA TYR A 97 -3.10 9.05 -0.81
C TYR A 97 -3.73 8.89 0.58
N PRO A 98 -2.96 8.52 1.58
CA PRO A 98 -3.50 8.35 2.93
C PRO A 98 -3.69 9.69 3.61
N VAL A 99 -4.58 9.68 4.59
CA VAL A 99 -4.72 10.71 5.60
C VAL A 99 -4.53 10.08 6.97
N TRP A 100 -4.33 10.89 8.03
CA TRP A 100 -4.17 10.36 9.38
C TRP A 100 -5.39 9.54 9.83
N LYS A 101 -6.59 10.00 9.48
CA LYS A 101 -7.87 9.33 9.71
C LYS A 101 -8.65 9.32 8.41
N ALA A 102 -8.77 8.17 7.79
CA ALA A 102 -9.52 8.02 6.57
C ALA A 102 -11.01 8.20 6.84
N GLN A 103 -11.70 8.89 5.96
CA GLN A 103 -13.16 8.91 5.96
C GLN A 103 -13.70 7.50 5.72
N LYS A 104 -14.96 7.24 6.08
CA LYS A 104 -15.61 5.92 5.99
C LYS A 104 -15.44 5.23 4.63
N GLN A 105 -15.26 6.00 3.57
CA GLN A 105 -15.09 5.51 2.20
C GLN A 105 -13.62 5.22 1.84
N HIS A 106 -12.67 5.84 2.52
CA HIS A 106 -11.23 5.70 2.27
C HIS A 106 -10.61 4.84 3.36
N LYS A 107 -10.09 3.70 3.01
CA LYS A 107 -9.69 2.65 3.94
C LYS A 107 -8.18 2.51 4.07
N ALA A 108 -7.46 3.61 3.97
CA ALA A 108 -6.02 3.65 4.00
C ALA A 108 -5.50 4.55 5.13
N GLU A 109 -6.10 4.42 6.30
CA GLU A 109 -5.66 5.14 7.49
C GLU A 109 -4.21 4.82 7.80
N LEU A 110 -3.41 5.86 8.09
CA LEU A 110 -2.06 5.70 8.61
C LEU A 110 -1.95 6.03 10.09
N GLY A 111 -2.93 6.74 10.64
CA GLY A 111 -2.80 7.36 11.95
C GLY A 111 -1.87 8.59 11.92
N TRP A 112 -1.88 9.38 12.99
CA TRP A 112 -1.16 10.64 12.99
C TRP A 112 0.38 10.45 12.98
N TRP A 113 0.92 9.55 13.81
CA TRP A 113 2.37 9.34 13.83
C TRP A 113 2.87 8.59 12.59
N GLY A 114 2.04 7.74 11.99
CA GLY A 114 2.36 7.10 10.72
C GLY A 114 2.50 8.12 9.58
N MET A 115 1.65 9.15 9.56
CA MET A 115 1.78 10.26 8.62
C MET A 115 3.03 11.09 8.88
N GLU A 116 3.35 11.42 10.15
CA GLU A 116 4.56 12.15 10.51
C GLU A 116 5.82 11.36 10.17
N LEU A 117 5.84 10.06 10.47
CA LEU A 117 6.94 9.18 10.07
C LEU A 117 7.14 9.22 8.56
N ALA A 118 6.06 9.03 7.78
CA ALA A 118 6.15 9.05 6.32
C ALA A 118 6.68 10.37 5.79
N LYS A 119 6.21 11.52 6.29
CA LYS A 119 6.70 12.85 5.92
C LYS A 119 8.20 13.01 6.21
N ASN A 120 8.63 12.59 7.40
CA ASN A 120 10.03 12.68 7.81
C ASN A 120 10.93 11.77 6.94
N LEU A 121 10.48 10.57 6.61
CA LEU A 121 11.22 9.66 5.72
C LEU A 121 11.31 10.21 4.29
N VAL A 122 10.22 10.75 3.74
CA VAL A 122 10.25 11.42 2.42
C VAL A 122 11.22 12.58 2.43
N LYS A 123 11.18 13.40 3.48
CA LYS A 123 12.08 14.56 3.63
C LYS A 123 13.55 14.14 3.71
N ALA A 124 13.85 13.10 4.49
CA ALA A 124 15.22 12.63 4.73
C ALA A 124 15.81 11.90 3.52
N HIS A 125 15.04 10.99 2.92
CA HIS A 125 15.55 10.08 1.89
C HIS A 125 15.23 10.52 0.46
N LYS A 126 14.34 11.50 0.27
CA LYS A 126 13.91 12.00 -1.05
C LYS A 126 13.34 10.89 -1.95
N ILE A 127 12.65 9.93 -1.35
CA ILE A 127 11.94 8.85 -2.06
C ILE A 127 10.51 8.75 -1.59
N PRO A 128 9.59 8.23 -2.40
CA PRO A 128 8.23 7.90 -1.97
C PRO A 128 8.21 6.87 -0.84
N ILE A 129 7.25 7.02 0.06
CA ILE A 129 7.06 6.12 1.20
C ILE A 129 5.67 5.49 1.14
N PHE A 130 5.65 4.18 1.27
CA PHE A 130 4.44 3.38 1.32
C PHE A 130 4.25 2.83 2.72
N ILE A 131 3.12 3.11 3.35
CA ILE A 131 2.81 2.54 4.67
C ILE A 131 1.45 1.86 4.63
N VAL A 132 1.42 0.62 5.12
CA VAL A 132 0.18 -0.12 5.36
C VAL A 132 0.00 -0.25 6.87
N ASN A 133 -0.98 0.45 7.44
CA ASN A 133 -1.34 0.32 8.86
C ASN A 133 -2.39 -0.78 9.02
N GLY A 134 -2.01 -1.88 9.68
CA GLY A 134 -2.83 -3.05 10.00
C GLY A 134 -3.38 -3.04 11.42
N ALA A 135 -2.98 -2.09 12.26
CA ALA A 135 -3.32 -2.03 13.68
C ALA A 135 -4.82 -2.05 13.94
N ALA A 136 -5.20 -2.59 15.09
CA ALA A 136 -6.59 -2.71 15.54
C ALA A 136 -6.73 -2.26 17.00
N GLY A 137 -7.55 -1.23 17.24
CA GLY A 137 -7.79 -0.72 18.59
C GLY A 137 -8.50 -1.72 19.50
N GLY A 138 -8.17 -1.70 20.81
CA GLY A 138 -8.79 -2.55 21.81
C GLY A 138 -8.40 -4.02 21.74
N THR A 139 -7.27 -4.36 21.13
CA THR A 139 -6.84 -5.73 20.93
C THR A 139 -5.65 -6.12 21.80
N ARG A 140 -5.60 -7.39 22.21
CA ARG A 140 -4.48 -8.00 22.91
C ARG A 140 -3.48 -8.61 21.92
N ILE A 141 -2.28 -8.88 22.37
CA ILE A 141 -1.21 -9.43 21.54
C ILE A 141 -1.56 -10.79 20.91
N ASP A 142 -2.29 -11.64 21.64
CA ASP A 142 -2.72 -12.96 21.17
C ASP A 142 -3.66 -12.87 19.95
N GLN A 143 -4.40 -11.76 19.79
CA GLN A 143 -5.31 -11.54 18.68
C GLN A 143 -4.60 -11.17 17.37
N HIS A 144 -3.30 -10.83 17.45
CA HIS A 144 -2.45 -10.51 16.29
C HIS A 144 -1.70 -11.73 15.76
N GLN A 145 -1.85 -12.89 16.39
CA GLN A 145 -1.17 -14.09 15.97
C GLN A 145 -1.64 -14.58 14.60
N ARG A 146 -0.70 -15.17 13.88
CA ARG A 146 -0.99 -15.85 12.62
C ARG A 146 -1.87 -17.07 12.87
N ASN A 147 -2.94 -17.22 12.12
CA ASN A 147 -3.67 -18.48 12.05
C ASN A 147 -2.82 -19.51 11.29
N PRO A 148 -2.35 -20.61 11.93
CA PRO A 148 -1.48 -21.59 11.29
C PRO A 148 -2.16 -22.32 10.13
N ASP A 149 -3.46 -22.61 10.28
CA ASP A 149 -4.24 -23.37 9.29
C ASP A 149 -4.63 -22.52 8.08
N ASN A 150 -4.89 -21.23 8.30
CA ASN A 150 -5.21 -20.27 7.25
C ASN A 150 -4.57 -18.90 7.51
N PRO A 151 -3.31 -18.70 7.14
CA PRO A 151 -2.62 -17.43 7.37
C PRO A 151 -3.25 -16.20 6.72
N GLN A 152 -4.10 -16.39 5.72
CA GLN A 152 -4.79 -15.34 5.00
C GLN A 152 -6.26 -15.17 5.46
N ASP A 153 -6.64 -15.72 6.60
CA ASP A 153 -7.98 -15.57 7.14
C ASP A 153 -8.30 -14.09 7.40
N LEU A 154 -9.18 -13.53 6.57
CA LEU A 154 -9.60 -12.13 6.66
C LEU A 154 -10.37 -11.79 7.94
N LYS A 155 -10.78 -12.77 8.72
CA LYS A 155 -11.36 -12.56 10.05
C LYS A 155 -10.28 -12.21 11.08
N SER A 156 -9.04 -12.65 10.89
CA SER A 156 -7.90 -12.32 11.76
C SER A 156 -7.27 -10.97 11.41
N ILE A 157 -6.64 -10.33 12.41
CA ILE A 157 -5.90 -9.06 12.21
C ILE A 157 -4.70 -9.32 11.30
N TYR A 158 -3.91 -10.33 11.62
CA TYR A 158 -2.76 -10.75 10.83
C TYR A 158 -3.13 -11.05 9.37
N GLY A 159 -4.20 -11.84 9.16
CA GLY A 159 -4.61 -12.24 7.82
C GLY A 159 -5.03 -11.07 6.94
N ARG A 160 -5.71 -10.07 7.51
CA ARG A 160 -6.07 -8.83 6.79
C ARG A 160 -4.84 -8.03 6.38
N LEU A 161 -3.83 -7.90 7.26
CA LEU A 161 -2.58 -7.21 6.92
C LEU A 161 -1.82 -7.99 5.84
N LEU A 162 -1.63 -9.29 6.03
CA LEU A 162 -0.96 -10.16 5.06
C LEU A 162 -1.64 -10.12 3.68
N TRP A 163 -2.96 -10.13 3.67
CA TRP A 163 -3.74 -10.03 2.43
C TRP A 163 -3.44 -8.70 1.71
N ARG A 164 -3.45 -7.56 2.44
CA ARG A 164 -3.14 -6.24 1.86
C ARG A 164 -1.73 -6.20 1.28
N VAL A 165 -0.76 -6.72 2.00
CA VAL A 165 0.65 -6.80 1.57
C VAL A 165 0.78 -7.62 0.27
N LYS A 166 0.10 -8.75 0.19
CA LYS A 166 0.11 -9.61 -1.02
C LYS A 166 -0.58 -8.92 -2.21
N GLN A 167 -1.74 -8.33 -2.01
CA GLN A 167 -2.45 -7.62 -3.07
C GLN A 167 -1.67 -6.40 -3.57
N ALA A 168 -1.00 -5.70 -2.68
CA ALA A 168 -0.10 -4.60 -3.02
C ALA A 168 1.22 -5.05 -3.65
N ARG A 169 1.48 -6.37 -3.72
CA ARG A 169 2.74 -6.98 -4.20
C ARG A 169 3.97 -6.54 -3.42
N LEU A 170 3.81 -6.29 -2.11
CA LEU A 170 4.88 -5.83 -1.23
C LEU A 170 5.58 -6.97 -0.47
N SER A 171 5.27 -8.24 -0.72
CA SER A 171 5.76 -9.38 0.07
C SER A 171 7.29 -9.47 0.16
N HIS A 172 8.01 -8.93 -0.79
CA HIS A 172 9.47 -8.93 -0.85
C HIS A 172 10.08 -7.51 -0.78
N GLY A 173 9.25 -6.49 -0.52
CA GLY A 173 9.65 -5.10 -0.53
C GLY A 173 9.41 -4.36 0.78
N ILE A 174 9.14 -5.06 1.88
CA ILE A 174 8.92 -4.44 3.18
C ILE A 174 10.27 -4.14 3.83
N ARG A 175 10.50 -2.86 4.13
CA ARG A 175 11.73 -2.37 4.75
C ARG A 175 11.76 -2.63 6.26
N ALA A 176 10.62 -2.38 6.92
CA ALA A 176 10.45 -2.63 8.35
C ALA A 176 8.98 -2.79 8.74
N VAL A 177 8.78 -3.45 9.88
CA VAL A 177 7.50 -3.52 10.59
C VAL A 177 7.64 -2.72 11.89
N LEU A 178 6.76 -1.75 12.08
CA LEU A 178 6.69 -0.95 13.31
C LEU A 178 5.56 -1.51 14.17
N TRP A 179 5.94 -1.97 15.35
CA TRP A 179 5.03 -2.64 16.27
C TRP A 179 4.83 -1.79 17.53
N HIS A 180 3.58 -1.49 17.88
CA HIS A 180 3.24 -0.81 19.13
C HIS A 180 2.05 -1.51 19.79
N GLN A 181 2.34 -2.23 20.87
CA GLN A 181 1.40 -3.07 21.61
C GLN A 181 1.94 -3.34 23.02
N GLY A 182 1.07 -3.58 24.01
CA GLY A 182 1.48 -3.96 25.37
C GLY A 182 1.16 -2.91 26.43
N GLU A 183 0.19 -2.05 26.17
CA GLU A 183 -0.32 -1.03 27.11
C GLU A 183 -1.54 -1.51 27.87
#